data_c8c05f5a1d157dcc05271ce8dd055f91
#
_entry.id   c8c05f5a1d157dcc05271ce8dd055f91
#
_cell.length_a   1.000
_cell.length_b   1.000
_cell.length_c   1.000
_cell.angle_alpha   90.00
_cell.angle_beta   90.00
_cell.angle_gamma   90.00
#
_symmetry.space_group_name_H-M   'P 1'
#
loop_
_entity.id
_entity.type
_entity.pdbx_description
1 polymer ?
#
loop_
_entity_poly.entity_id
_entity_poly.type
_entity_poly.pdbx_seq_one_letter_code
_entity_poly.pdbx_strand_id
1 'polypeptide(L)'
;MTKSVNEREIVLAVLMEVTEKGAYSHQILGDVLAKYQYLEKRERAFITRVTEGTLEHLIEIDYILDQFSRVKVRKMKPVIRGILRSSVYQLKYMDSVPDRAVCSEAVKLAVKKGFSGLKGYVNGVLRTAARELPGIVYPSDRKQEMSVRYSCPEWILDLWQQEYGEEKTEIMLRSLQEEHPLTIRCCRNRISVEELRSRLEEEGVKSEIHPYLPYALSISGYDYLEGLETFREGFFAVQDVSSMLVGELAAPRAGAQVLDVCAAPGGKSLHVAEELILAAEASGSPENCGMVEARDLTEYKTELIRENIDRSGLVNVRAVCRDASVPDPEWTGKADLVLADLPCSGLGVMGRKPDLKYRVSPEDIRELAALQRKILSCVQAYVKPGGVLMYSTCTVNHAENEENVRWFLNEYPEFEPEDISSRICPELQSACTDTGCLQLLPGVHKSDGFFIARLRKQEDRT
;
A
#
# COMPACT_ATOMS: atom_id res chain seq x y z
N MET A 1 6.55 40.31 6.15
CA MET A 1 6.15 39.30 7.14
C MET A 1 5.44 38.19 6.39
N THR A 2 6.12 37.08 6.14
CA THR A 2 5.53 35.86 5.59
C THR A 2 4.46 35.38 6.58
N LYS A 3 3.20 35.28 6.15
CA LYS A 3 2.14 34.69 6.97
C LYS A 3 2.63 33.32 7.40
N SER A 4 2.74 33.03 8.71
CA SER A 4 3.06 31.71 9.21
C SER A 4 2.02 30.75 8.63
N VAL A 5 2.50 29.69 8.05
CA VAL A 5 1.65 28.60 7.52
C VAL A 5 0.92 27.99 8.71
N ASN A 6 -0.37 27.72 8.57
CA ASN A 6 -1.15 27.07 9.64
C ASN A 6 -1.35 25.60 9.25
N GLU A 7 -0.70 24.71 9.97
CA GLU A 7 -0.69 23.25 9.70
C GLU A 7 -2.12 22.67 9.69
N ARG A 8 -2.99 23.13 10.61
CA ARG A 8 -4.40 22.68 10.68
C ARG A 8 -5.22 23.12 9.47
N GLU A 9 -4.83 24.23 8.83
CA GLU A 9 -5.46 24.67 7.58
C GLU A 9 -5.05 23.76 6.41
N ILE A 10 -3.80 23.32 6.39
CA ILE A 10 -3.29 22.35 5.41
C ILE A 10 -3.99 21.00 5.63
N VAL A 11 -4.04 20.50 6.85
CA VAL A 11 -4.78 19.28 7.20
C VAL A 11 -6.22 19.34 6.70
N LEU A 12 -6.93 20.44 6.99
CA LEU A 12 -8.30 20.62 6.52
C LEU A 12 -8.39 20.57 4.99
N ALA A 13 -7.45 21.20 4.27
CA ALA A 13 -7.44 21.19 2.82
C ALA A 13 -7.26 19.76 2.28
N VAL A 14 -6.32 18.99 2.81
CA VAL A 14 -6.12 17.58 2.43
C VAL A 14 -7.36 16.74 2.73
N LEU A 15 -7.93 16.85 3.92
CA LEU A 15 -9.15 16.12 4.29
C LEU A 15 -10.32 16.45 3.36
N MET A 16 -10.46 17.71 2.94
CA MET A 16 -11.51 18.11 1.99
C MET A 16 -11.29 17.51 0.59
N GLU A 17 -10.04 17.45 0.09
CA GLU A 17 -9.74 16.79 -1.18
C GLU A 17 -10.07 15.28 -1.11
N VAL A 18 -9.72 14.62 -0.02
CA VAL A 18 -9.93 13.17 0.15
C VAL A 18 -11.41 12.84 0.38
N THR A 19 -12.07 13.48 1.36
CA THR A 19 -13.41 13.07 1.81
C THR A 19 -14.55 13.65 0.98
N GLU A 20 -14.34 14.78 0.29
CA GLU A 20 -15.40 15.45 -0.48
C GLU A 20 -15.20 15.34 -2.00
N LYS A 21 -13.94 15.28 -2.47
CA LYS A 21 -13.63 15.22 -3.91
C LYS A 21 -13.13 13.86 -4.37
N GLY A 22 -12.89 12.94 -3.44
CA GLY A 22 -12.47 11.59 -3.79
C GLY A 22 -11.00 11.46 -4.22
N ALA A 23 -10.11 12.40 -3.86
CA ALA A 23 -8.68 12.27 -4.14
C ALA A 23 -8.02 11.21 -3.24
N TYR A 24 -6.96 10.54 -3.70
CA TYR A 24 -6.22 9.56 -2.90
C TYR A 24 -5.36 10.25 -1.85
N SER A 25 -5.47 9.81 -0.57
CA SER A 25 -4.80 10.44 0.56
C SER A 25 -3.29 10.51 0.40
N HIS A 26 -2.66 9.42 -0.01
CA HIS A 26 -1.21 9.32 -0.18
C HIS A 26 -0.68 10.24 -1.30
N GLN A 27 -1.45 10.45 -2.38
CA GLN A 27 -1.05 11.37 -3.47
C GLN A 27 -1.12 12.82 -2.99
N ILE A 28 -2.28 13.24 -2.48
CA ILE A 28 -2.47 14.62 -2.03
C ILE A 28 -1.53 14.97 -0.86
N LEU A 29 -1.31 14.04 0.07
CA LEU A 29 -0.38 14.28 1.17
C LEU A 29 1.06 14.39 0.68
N GLY A 30 1.48 13.53 -0.25
CA GLY A 30 2.79 13.60 -0.91
C GLY A 30 3.02 14.95 -1.59
N ASP A 31 2.09 15.39 -2.45
CA ASP A 31 2.15 16.69 -3.14
C ASP A 31 2.22 17.87 -2.16
N VAL A 32 1.43 17.80 -1.09
CA VAL A 32 1.41 18.81 -0.03
C VAL A 32 2.75 18.85 0.71
N LEU A 33 3.28 17.70 1.12
CA LEU A 33 4.57 17.65 1.82
C LEU A 33 5.72 18.12 0.93
N ALA A 34 5.74 17.77 -0.35
CA ALA A 34 6.71 18.27 -1.32
C ALA A 34 6.64 19.80 -1.45
N LYS A 35 5.43 20.36 -1.56
CA LYS A 35 5.21 21.80 -1.62
C LYS A 35 5.67 22.55 -0.36
N TYR A 36 5.53 21.93 0.80
CA TYR A 36 5.82 22.53 2.10
C TYR A 36 7.11 21.98 2.75
N GLN A 37 8.08 21.54 1.95
CA GLN A 37 9.37 21.05 2.43
C GLN A 37 10.16 22.05 3.29
N TYR A 38 9.92 23.35 3.12
CA TYR A 38 10.53 24.40 3.91
C TYR A 38 10.02 24.51 5.36
N LEU A 39 8.95 23.78 5.71
CA LEU A 39 8.45 23.67 7.08
C LEU A 39 9.41 22.79 7.91
N GLU A 40 9.44 23.02 9.23
CA GLU A 40 10.21 22.18 10.14
C GLU A 40 9.67 20.72 10.12
N LYS A 41 10.56 19.76 10.42
CA LYS A 41 10.20 18.34 10.53
C LYS A 41 8.97 18.11 11.42
N ARG A 42 8.89 18.81 12.55
CA ARG A 42 7.77 18.73 13.48
C ARG A 42 6.43 19.17 12.85
N GLU A 43 6.46 20.23 12.06
CA GLU A 43 5.26 20.75 11.39
C GLU A 43 4.77 19.78 10.31
N ARG A 44 5.69 19.23 9.50
CA ARG A 44 5.36 18.21 8.48
C ARG A 44 4.82 16.93 9.14
N ALA A 45 5.47 16.46 10.19
CA ALA A 45 5.00 15.31 10.97
C ALA A 45 3.59 15.52 11.56
N PHE A 46 3.30 16.73 12.05
CA PHE A 46 1.96 17.08 12.54
C PHE A 46 0.92 17.02 11.42
N ILE A 47 1.22 17.57 10.24
CA ILE A 47 0.31 17.53 9.08
C ILE A 47 0.02 16.07 8.69
N THR A 48 1.05 15.25 8.56
CA THR A 48 0.92 13.82 8.24
C THR A 48 0.10 13.09 9.29
N ARG A 49 0.50 13.17 10.54
CA ARG A 49 -0.15 12.45 11.66
C ARG A 49 -1.63 12.79 11.81
N VAL A 50 -1.99 14.09 11.75
CA VAL A 50 -3.39 14.49 11.90
C VAL A 50 -4.22 14.13 10.68
N THR A 51 -3.64 14.19 9.48
CA THR A 51 -4.36 13.82 8.25
C THR A 51 -4.62 12.32 8.20
N GLU A 52 -3.57 11.52 8.28
CA GLU A 52 -3.66 10.05 8.20
C GLU A 52 -4.49 9.48 9.34
N GLY A 53 -4.20 9.89 10.58
CA GLY A 53 -4.95 9.39 11.72
C GLY A 53 -6.42 9.81 11.73
N THR A 54 -6.78 11.00 11.19
CA THR A 54 -8.19 11.37 11.02
C THR A 54 -8.89 10.43 10.03
N LEU A 55 -8.23 10.06 8.93
CA LEU A 55 -8.76 9.13 7.92
C LEU A 55 -8.80 7.71 8.47
N GLU A 56 -7.78 7.29 9.18
CA GLU A 56 -7.69 5.98 9.81
C GLU A 56 -8.83 5.72 10.78
N HIS A 57 -9.16 6.71 11.62
CA HIS A 57 -10.19 6.63 12.66
C HIS A 57 -11.53 7.28 12.27
N LEU A 58 -11.84 7.41 10.98
CA LEU A 58 -12.95 8.24 10.51
C LEU A 58 -14.32 7.80 11.02
N ILE A 59 -14.60 6.47 11.04
CA ILE A 59 -15.90 5.94 11.53
C ILE A 59 -16.02 6.16 13.03
N GLU A 60 -14.97 5.90 13.79
CA GLU A 60 -14.97 6.13 15.24
C GLU A 60 -15.13 7.61 15.57
N ILE A 61 -14.43 8.49 14.87
CA ILE A 61 -14.54 9.95 15.05
C ILE A 61 -15.96 10.41 14.75
N ASP A 62 -16.58 9.92 13.68
CA ASP A 62 -17.94 10.26 13.32
C ASP A 62 -18.94 9.74 14.37
N TYR A 63 -18.72 8.54 14.88
CA TYR A 63 -19.51 7.97 15.98
C TYR A 63 -19.42 8.83 17.26
N ILE A 64 -18.21 9.27 17.63
CA ILE A 64 -17.96 10.17 18.76
C ILE A 64 -18.70 11.50 18.56
N LEU A 65 -18.54 12.11 17.40
CA LEU A 65 -19.21 13.38 17.07
C LEU A 65 -20.73 13.24 17.11
N ASP A 66 -21.27 12.12 16.66
CA ASP A 66 -22.71 11.88 16.67
C ASP A 66 -23.29 11.67 18.08
N GLN A 67 -22.45 11.31 19.07
CA GLN A 67 -22.88 11.29 20.48
C GLN A 67 -22.89 12.68 21.09
N PHE A 68 -21.92 13.54 20.76
CA PHE A 68 -21.75 14.83 21.44
C PHE A 68 -22.31 16.02 20.68
N SER A 69 -22.75 15.82 19.45
CA SER A 69 -23.35 16.87 18.61
C SER A 69 -24.86 16.65 18.40
N ARG A 70 -25.62 17.75 18.53
CA ARG A 70 -27.04 17.74 18.14
C ARG A 70 -27.26 17.57 16.64
N VAL A 71 -26.30 17.97 15.84
CA VAL A 71 -26.32 17.83 14.36
C VAL A 71 -25.51 16.60 14.00
N LYS A 72 -26.15 15.63 13.33
CA LYS A 72 -25.46 14.43 12.87
C LYS A 72 -24.38 14.78 11.85
N VAL A 73 -23.24 14.08 11.89
CA VAL A 73 -22.06 14.36 11.05
C VAL A 73 -22.39 14.44 9.56
N ARG A 74 -23.25 13.54 9.06
CA ARG A 74 -23.71 13.55 7.66
C ARG A 74 -24.47 14.83 7.22
N LYS A 75 -25.02 15.60 8.19
CA LYS A 75 -25.74 16.84 7.95
C LYS A 75 -24.90 18.09 8.18
N MET A 76 -23.68 17.95 8.65
CA MET A 76 -22.78 19.08 8.89
C MET A 76 -22.29 19.67 7.56
N LYS A 77 -22.01 20.98 7.56
CA LYS A 77 -21.29 21.61 6.45
C LYS A 77 -19.91 20.94 6.31
N PRO A 78 -19.46 20.58 5.09
CA PRO A 78 -18.20 19.84 4.88
C PRO A 78 -16.99 20.42 5.61
N VAL A 79 -16.77 21.72 5.51
CA VAL A 79 -15.68 22.42 6.21
C VAL A 79 -15.76 22.26 7.73
N ILE A 80 -16.95 22.41 8.32
CA ILE A 80 -17.14 22.23 9.77
C ILE A 80 -16.92 20.77 10.17
N ARG A 81 -17.41 19.82 9.37
CA ARG A 81 -17.19 18.40 9.54
C ARG A 81 -15.69 18.06 9.55
N GLY A 82 -14.93 18.56 8.57
CA GLY A 82 -13.47 18.36 8.50
C GLY A 82 -12.72 18.95 9.70
N ILE A 83 -13.10 20.16 10.14
CA ILE A 83 -12.54 20.79 11.35
C ILE A 83 -12.83 19.96 12.60
N LEU A 84 -14.07 19.51 12.79
CA LEU A 84 -14.46 18.71 13.96
C LEU A 84 -13.78 17.35 13.96
N ARG A 85 -13.72 16.66 12.80
CA ARG A 85 -13.04 15.36 12.65
C ARG A 85 -11.57 15.44 13.05
N SER A 86 -10.81 16.35 12.44
CA SER A 86 -9.38 16.52 12.76
C SER A 86 -9.13 17.00 14.19
N SER A 87 -10.08 17.71 14.77
CA SER A 87 -9.99 18.14 16.18
C SER A 87 -10.26 17.00 17.15
N VAL A 88 -11.28 16.15 16.89
CA VAL A 88 -11.54 14.96 17.73
C VAL A 88 -10.39 13.99 17.68
N TYR A 89 -9.76 13.80 16.50
CA TYR A 89 -8.52 13.02 16.40
C TYR A 89 -7.44 13.56 17.35
N GLN A 90 -7.16 14.88 17.30
CA GLN A 90 -6.17 15.50 18.19
C GLN A 90 -6.52 15.33 19.66
N LEU A 91 -7.81 15.49 20.04
CA LEU A 91 -8.26 15.32 21.43
C LEU A 91 -8.11 13.90 21.95
N LYS A 92 -8.27 12.90 21.09
CA LYS A 92 -8.27 11.48 21.49
C LYS A 92 -6.91 10.82 21.40
N TYR A 93 -6.11 11.17 20.40
CA TYR A 93 -4.90 10.44 20.01
C TYR A 93 -3.59 11.24 20.10
N MET A 94 -3.65 12.51 20.53
CA MET A 94 -2.46 13.36 20.61
C MET A 94 -2.29 13.99 21.99
N ASP A 95 -1.81 13.21 22.95
CA ASP A 95 -1.58 13.67 24.35
C ASP A 95 -0.67 14.91 24.45
N SER A 96 0.22 15.11 23.47
CA SER A 96 1.12 16.26 23.42
C SER A 96 0.44 17.58 23.04
N VAL A 97 -0.84 17.54 22.60
CA VAL A 97 -1.60 18.74 22.17
C VAL A 97 -2.67 19.07 23.23
N PRO A 98 -2.56 20.18 23.97
CA PRO A 98 -3.52 20.53 24.99
C PRO A 98 -4.94 20.75 24.40
N ASP A 99 -5.98 20.19 25.03
CA ASP A 99 -7.39 20.30 24.61
C ASP A 99 -7.83 21.74 24.35
N ARG A 100 -7.38 22.67 25.23
CA ARG A 100 -7.68 24.09 25.08
C ARG A 100 -7.13 24.65 23.77
N ALA A 101 -5.94 24.20 23.34
CA ALA A 101 -5.33 24.64 22.09
C ALA A 101 -6.14 24.07 20.89
N VAL A 102 -6.50 22.79 20.93
CA VAL A 102 -7.33 22.16 19.89
C VAL A 102 -8.64 22.93 19.70
N CYS A 103 -9.39 23.17 20.79
CA CYS A 103 -10.66 23.88 20.74
C CYS A 103 -10.51 25.33 20.21
N SER A 104 -9.48 26.04 20.67
CA SER A 104 -9.24 27.42 20.25
C SER A 104 -8.89 27.52 18.77
N GLU A 105 -7.98 26.68 18.29
CA GLU A 105 -7.54 26.68 16.89
C GLU A 105 -8.67 26.24 15.94
N ALA A 106 -9.50 25.26 16.32
CA ALA A 106 -10.67 24.85 15.56
C ALA A 106 -11.67 26.01 15.37
N VAL A 107 -11.92 26.78 16.42
CA VAL A 107 -12.80 27.98 16.36
C VAL A 107 -12.20 29.04 15.44
N LYS A 108 -10.89 29.33 15.56
CA LYS A 108 -10.20 30.29 14.69
C LYS A 108 -10.28 29.87 13.22
N LEU A 109 -10.07 28.58 12.95
CA LEU A 109 -10.13 28.02 11.61
C LEU A 109 -11.55 28.11 11.03
N ALA A 110 -12.60 27.79 11.80
CA ALA A 110 -13.97 27.95 11.37
C ALA A 110 -14.31 29.42 11.02
N VAL A 111 -13.87 30.37 11.83
CA VAL A 111 -14.03 31.82 11.55
C VAL A 111 -13.27 32.22 10.28
N LYS A 112 -12.01 31.79 10.13
CA LYS A 112 -11.17 32.06 8.94
C LYS A 112 -11.78 31.53 7.65
N LYS A 113 -12.49 30.36 7.73
CA LYS A 113 -13.17 29.73 6.58
C LYS A 113 -14.58 30.31 6.33
N GLY A 114 -14.96 31.41 6.98
CA GLY A 114 -16.23 32.12 6.76
C GLY A 114 -17.40 31.60 7.60
N PHE A 115 -17.18 30.73 8.57
CA PHE A 115 -18.24 30.16 9.42
C PHE A 115 -18.28 30.80 10.81
N SER A 116 -18.10 32.12 10.91
CA SER A 116 -18.11 32.86 12.19
C SER A 116 -19.39 32.63 13.02
N GLY A 117 -20.55 32.47 12.36
CA GLY A 117 -21.83 32.15 13.02
C GLY A 117 -21.87 30.76 13.70
N LEU A 118 -20.95 29.85 13.33
CA LEU A 118 -20.84 28.50 13.90
C LEU A 118 -19.76 28.37 14.97
N LYS A 119 -19.05 29.44 15.33
CA LYS A 119 -17.97 29.41 16.33
C LYS A 119 -18.40 28.83 17.69
N GLY A 120 -19.59 29.19 18.14
CA GLY A 120 -20.17 28.68 19.41
C GLY A 120 -20.51 27.20 19.34
N TYR A 121 -21.04 26.74 18.20
CA TYR A 121 -21.30 25.34 17.95
C TYR A 121 -19.99 24.49 17.93
N VAL A 122 -19.00 24.88 17.16
CA VAL A 122 -17.69 24.20 17.11
C VAL A 122 -17.07 24.10 18.51
N ASN A 123 -17.02 25.23 19.24
CA ASN A 123 -16.47 25.25 20.59
C ASN A 123 -17.26 24.35 21.56
N GLY A 124 -18.60 24.38 21.49
CA GLY A 124 -19.47 23.58 22.35
C GLY A 124 -19.27 22.08 22.14
N VAL A 125 -19.27 21.62 20.87
CA VAL A 125 -19.05 20.20 20.53
C VAL A 125 -17.67 19.73 21.00
N LEU A 126 -16.60 20.49 20.71
CA LEU A 126 -15.24 20.07 21.06
C LEU A 126 -14.98 20.08 22.57
N ARG A 127 -15.53 21.06 23.31
CA ARG A 127 -15.43 21.06 24.79
C ARG A 127 -16.19 19.90 25.42
N THR A 128 -17.31 19.53 24.85
CA THR A 128 -18.07 18.34 25.31
C THR A 128 -17.27 17.09 25.00
N ALA A 129 -16.73 16.95 23.77
CA ALA A 129 -15.87 15.84 23.40
C ALA A 129 -14.66 15.71 24.35
N ALA A 130 -13.91 16.79 24.58
CA ALA A 130 -12.75 16.78 25.46
C ALA A 130 -13.06 16.29 26.89
N ARG A 131 -14.24 16.62 27.41
CA ARG A 131 -14.66 16.22 28.75
C ARG A 131 -15.16 14.78 28.80
N GLU A 132 -15.89 14.33 27.78
CA GLU A 132 -16.66 13.07 27.81
C GLU A 132 -15.92 11.90 27.11
N LEU A 133 -14.84 12.16 26.35
CA LEU A 133 -14.05 11.13 25.67
C LEU A 133 -13.63 9.96 26.57
N PRO A 134 -13.20 10.17 27.85
CA PRO A 134 -12.84 9.05 28.72
C PRO A 134 -14.02 8.12 29.06
N GLY A 135 -15.25 8.59 28.94
CA GLY A 135 -16.47 7.84 29.24
C GLY A 135 -17.27 7.42 28.00
N ILE A 136 -16.65 7.39 26.83
CA ILE A 136 -17.35 7.03 25.59
C ILE A 136 -17.92 5.62 25.65
N VAL A 137 -19.18 5.47 25.28
CA VAL A 137 -19.87 4.18 25.23
C VAL A 137 -19.91 3.71 23.77
N TYR A 138 -19.26 2.57 23.53
CA TYR A 138 -19.30 1.89 22.23
C TYR A 138 -20.57 1.07 22.06
N PRO A 139 -20.94 0.68 20.83
CA PRO A 139 -22.09 -0.18 20.59
C PRO A 139 -22.01 -1.49 21.39
N SER A 140 -23.15 -2.00 21.84
CA SER A 140 -23.23 -3.30 22.54
C SER A 140 -23.20 -4.50 21.61
N ASP A 141 -23.57 -4.30 20.35
CA ASP A 141 -23.42 -5.30 19.29
C ASP A 141 -21.94 -5.45 18.91
N ARG A 142 -21.40 -6.66 18.95
CA ARG A 142 -19.97 -6.95 18.75
C ARG A 142 -19.46 -6.49 17.40
N LYS A 143 -20.22 -6.72 16.34
CA LYS A 143 -19.84 -6.32 14.98
C LYS A 143 -19.79 -4.80 14.84
N GLN A 144 -20.82 -4.11 15.34
CA GLN A 144 -20.84 -2.64 15.33
C GLN A 144 -19.72 -2.07 16.21
N GLU A 145 -19.45 -2.68 17.37
CA GLU A 145 -18.33 -2.28 18.22
C GLU A 145 -17.01 -2.38 17.46
N MET A 146 -16.74 -3.51 16.81
CA MET A 146 -15.52 -3.71 16.00
C MET A 146 -15.45 -2.69 14.85
N SER A 147 -16.55 -2.49 14.13
CA SER A 147 -16.61 -1.50 13.04
C SER A 147 -16.24 -0.10 13.52
N VAL A 148 -16.80 0.33 14.63
CA VAL A 148 -16.52 1.65 15.19
C VAL A 148 -15.10 1.72 15.76
N ARG A 149 -14.70 0.77 16.60
CA ARG A 149 -13.40 0.78 17.28
C ARG A 149 -12.21 0.75 16.34
N TYR A 150 -12.30 -0.07 15.29
CA TYR A 150 -11.24 -0.21 14.27
C TYR A 150 -11.50 0.66 13.04
N SER A 151 -12.55 1.49 13.06
CA SER A 151 -12.94 2.33 11.92
C SER A 151 -12.97 1.56 10.59
N CYS A 152 -13.54 0.37 10.60
CA CYS A 152 -13.64 -0.50 9.44
C CYS A 152 -15.12 -0.71 9.05
N PRO A 153 -15.51 -0.52 7.77
CA PRO A 153 -16.88 -0.78 7.31
C PRO A 153 -17.33 -2.21 7.63
N GLU A 154 -18.60 -2.36 8.07
CA GLU A 154 -19.15 -3.66 8.47
C GLU A 154 -19.07 -4.73 7.36
N TRP A 155 -19.20 -4.35 6.09
CA TRP A 155 -19.11 -5.30 4.99
C TRP A 155 -17.70 -5.92 4.84
N ILE A 156 -16.62 -5.19 5.20
CA ILE A 156 -15.24 -5.73 5.23
C ILE A 156 -15.11 -6.72 6.39
N LEU A 157 -15.72 -6.40 7.54
CA LEU A 157 -15.77 -7.32 8.68
C LEU A 157 -16.46 -8.63 8.30
N ASP A 158 -17.64 -8.54 7.65
CA ASP A 158 -18.39 -9.72 7.20
C ASP A 158 -17.57 -10.55 6.22
N LEU A 159 -16.91 -9.92 5.26
CA LEU A 159 -16.04 -10.57 4.28
C LEU A 159 -14.90 -11.32 4.99
N TRP A 160 -14.14 -10.64 5.84
CA TRP A 160 -12.98 -11.23 6.50
C TRP A 160 -13.35 -12.28 7.54
N GLN A 161 -14.46 -12.10 8.27
CA GLN A 161 -14.95 -13.12 9.20
C GLN A 161 -15.39 -14.39 8.48
N GLN A 162 -16.01 -14.26 7.31
CA GLN A 162 -16.40 -15.38 6.48
C GLN A 162 -15.18 -16.14 5.93
N GLU A 163 -14.14 -15.43 5.50
CA GLU A 163 -12.97 -16.02 4.83
C GLU A 163 -11.89 -16.50 5.81
N TYR A 164 -11.68 -15.81 6.92
CA TYR A 164 -10.56 -16.04 7.84
C TYR A 164 -10.96 -16.35 9.29
N GLY A 165 -12.23 -16.20 9.62
CA GLY A 165 -12.76 -16.37 10.98
C GLY A 165 -12.56 -15.13 11.85
N GLU A 166 -13.23 -15.12 13.01
CA GLU A 166 -13.30 -13.95 13.90
C GLU A 166 -11.93 -13.56 14.48
N GLU A 167 -11.15 -14.55 14.94
CA GLU A 167 -9.86 -14.31 15.60
C GLU A 167 -8.86 -13.63 14.66
N LYS A 168 -8.65 -14.18 13.45
CA LYS A 168 -7.75 -13.58 12.47
C LYS A 168 -8.24 -12.21 12.01
N THR A 169 -9.55 -12.04 11.83
CA THR A 169 -10.14 -10.75 11.48
C THR A 169 -9.83 -9.69 12.53
N GLU A 170 -9.94 -10.00 13.83
CA GLU A 170 -9.61 -9.04 14.88
C GLU A 170 -8.12 -8.69 14.90
N ILE A 171 -7.22 -9.67 14.67
CA ILE A 171 -5.77 -9.42 14.52
C ILE A 171 -5.50 -8.48 13.35
N MET A 172 -6.11 -8.75 12.18
CA MET A 172 -5.96 -7.91 10.98
C MET A 172 -6.45 -6.48 11.23
N LEU A 173 -7.61 -6.32 11.85
CA LEU A 173 -8.17 -4.99 12.16
C LEU A 173 -7.29 -4.20 13.13
N ARG A 174 -6.76 -4.87 14.15
CA ARG A 174 -5.86 -4.24 15.12
C ARG A 174 -4.59 -3.74 14.44
N SER A 175 -4.02 -4.54 13.55
CA SER A 175 -2.80 -4.16 12.83
C SER A 175 -2.98 -2.94 11.92
N LEU A 176 -4.21 -2.65 11.45
CA LEU A 176 -4.45 -1.45 10.64
C LEU A 176 -4.22 -0.13 11.40
N GLN A 177 -4.22 -0.19 12.74
CA GLN A 177 -4.03 0.97 13.63
C GLN A 177 -2.65 0.99 14.30
N GLU A 178 -1.78 0.04 13.95
CA GLU A 178 -0.40 -0.02 14.44
C GLU A 178 0.54 0.78 13.53
N GLU A 179 1.61 1.30 14.11
CA GLU A 179 2.67 1.94 13.32
C GLU A 179 3.49 0.86 12.58
N HIS A 180 3.55 0.96 11.26
CA HIS A 180 4.34 0.07 10.44
C HIS A 180 5.65 0.76 10.04
N PRO A 181 6.81 0.18 10.36
CA PRO A 181 8.09 0.73 9.89
C PRO A 181 8.13 0.71 8.36
N LEU A 182 8.85 1.67 7.78
CA LEU A 182 9.10 1.65 6.35
C LEU A 182 10.06 0.51 6.02
N THR A 183 9.68 -0.32 5.05
CA THR A 183 10.52 -1.42 4.57
C THR A 183 11.18 -1.01 3.26
N ILE A 184 12.48 -1.30 3.15
CA ILE A 184 13.30 -1.04 1.97
C ILE A 184 13.97 -2.33 1.49
N ARG A 185 14.19 -2.42 0.19
CA ARG A 185 14.94 -3.48 -0.47
C ARG A 185 16.35 -2.98 -0.81
N CYS A 186 17.38 -3.64 -0.33
CA CYS A 186 18.76 -3.40 -0.74
C CYS A 186 18.94 -3.77 -2.21
N CYS A 187 19.54 -2.89 -3.01
CA CYS A 187 19.88 -3.15 -4.43
C CYS A 187 21.20 -3.91 -4.50
N ARG A 188 21.15 -5.24 -4.41
CA ARG A 188 22.27 -6.16 -4.20
C ARG A 188 23.29 -6.18 -5.35
N ASN A 189 22.89 -5.77 -6.54
CA ASN A 189 23.79 -5.58 -7.69
C ASN A 189 24.67 -4.32 -7.56
N ARG A 190 24.44 -3.47 -6.55
CA ARG A 190 25.15 -2.19 -6.34
C ARG A 190 25.89 -2.10 -5.02
N ILE A 191 25.33 -2.70 -3.96
CA ILE A 191 25.84 -2.58 -2.59
C ILE A 191 25.49 -3.82 -1.78
N SER A 192 26.36 -4.23 -0.85
CA SER A 192 26.03 -5.27 0.12
C SER A 192 25.05 -4.75 1.18
N VAL A 193 24.34 -5.65 1.84
CA VAL A 193 23.42 -5.30 2.92
C VAL A 193 24.14 -4.65 4.10
N GLU A 194 25.34 -5.19 4.42
CA GLU A 194 26.18 -4.70 5.49
C GLU A 194 26.66 -3.27 5.21
N GLU A 195 27.11 -3.00 4.01
CA GLU A 195 27.57 -1.67 3.60
C GLU A 195 26.39 -0.67 3.56
N LEU A 196 25.23 -1.07 3.04
CA LEU A 196 24.02 -0.21 3.05
C LEU A 196 23.65 0.17 4.49
N ARG A 197 23.66 -0.79 5.42
CA ARG A 197 23.35 -0.53 6.83
C ARG A 197 24.34 0.43 7.48
N SER A 198 25.64 0.28 7.18
CA SER A 198 26.66 1.20 7.66
C SER A 198 26.45 2.63 7.17
N ARG A 199 26.14 2.82 5.87
CA ARG A 199 25.86 4.14 5.30
C ARG A 199 24.57 4.76 5.85
N LEU A 200 23.53 3.96 6.04
CA LEU A 200 22.28 4.41 6.69
C LEU A 200 22.54 4.88 8.13
N GLU A 201 23.38 4.18 8.89
CA GLU A 201 23.77 4.59 10.24
C GLU A 201 24.55 5.91 10.25
N GLU A 202 25.47 6.13 9.29
CA GLU A 202 26.16 7.40 9.08
C GLU A 202 25.20 8.56 8.76
N GLU A 203 24.09 8.27 8.07
CA GLU A 203 22.99 9.23 7.80
C GLU A 203 22.02 9.37 9.00
N GLY A 204 22.25 8.68 10.13
CA GLY A 204 21.42 8.71 11.32
C GLY A 204 20.15 7.85 11.22
N VAL A 205 20.05 6.96 10.24
CA VAL A 205 18.91 6.06 10.01
C VAL A 205 19.17 4.72 10.69
N LYS A 206 18.23 4.29 11.52
CA LYS A 206 18.26 2.94 12.12
C LYS A 206 17.72 1.93 11.12
N SER A 207 18.37 0.77 11.02
CA SER A 207 17.97 -0.32 10.14
C SER A 207 18.02 -1.67 10.84
N GLU A 208 16.99 -2.49 10.60
CA GLU A 208 16.90 -3.87 11.10
C GLU A 208 16.59 -4.81 9.93
N ILE A 209 17.27 -5.97 9.89
CA ILE A 209 17.02 -6.98 8.84
C ILE A 209 15.64 -7.59 9.07
N HIS A 210 14.85 -7.67 8.00
CA HIS A 210 13.54 -8.26 8.05
C HIS A 210 13.62 -9.80 8.14
N PRO A 211 12.80 -10.48 8.98
CA PRO A 211 12.94 -11.93 9.18
C PRO A 211 12.69 -12.78 7.93
N TYR A 212 11.96 -12.28 6.94
CA TYR A 212 11.58 -13.06 5.77
C TYR A 212 12.61 -13.04 4.64
N LEU A 213 13.37 -11.95 4.49
CA LEU A 213 14.36 -11.78 3.41
C LEU A 213 15.60 -11.08 3.95
N PRO A 214 16.81 -11.63 3.73
CA PRO A 214 18.05 -11.08 4.30
C PRO A 214 18.45 -9.71 3.71
N TYR A 215 17.88 -9.32 2.58
CA TYR A 215 18.13 -8.05 1.91
C TYR A 215 16.99 -7.03 2.08
N ALA A 216 15.96 -7.38 2.85
CA ALA A 216 14.90 -6.47 3.26
C ALA A 216 15.26 -5.84 4.60
N LEU A 217 15.15 -4.51 4.70
CA LEU A 217 15.43 -3.77 5.92
C LEU A 217 14.21 -2.96 6.34
N SER A 218 13.89 -2.98 7.63
CA SER A 218 12.98 -2.01 8.25
C SER A 218 13.79 -0.81 8.69
N ILE A 219 13.40 0.41 8.30
CA ILE A 219 14.12 1.63 8.62
C ILE A 219 13.30 2.63 9.43
N SER A 220 13.99 3.42 10.27
CA SER A 220 13.39 4.48 11.09
C SER A 220 14.39 5.59 11.40
N GLY A 221 13.90 6.74 11.89
CA GLY A 221 14.75 7.86 12.33
C GLY A 221 15.07 8.88 11.23
N TYR A 222 14.79 8.62 9.96
CA TYR A 222 14.99 9.57 8.87
C TYR A 222 13.99 10.73 8.91
N ASP A 223 14.29 11.80 8.19
CA ASP A 223 13.37 12.94 8.02
C ASP A 223 12.49 12.77 6.76
N TYR A 224 13.12 12.65 5.59
CA TYR A 224 12.48 12.36 4.32
C TYR A 224 13.47 11.61 3.42
N LEU A 225 12.95 10.74 2.56
CA LEU A 225 13.79 9.79 1.82
C LEU A 225 14.72 10.46 0.81
N GLU A 226 14.22 11.47 0.09
CA GLU A 226 15.00 12.20 -0.92
C GLU A 226 16.16 13.00 -0.28
N GLY A 227 16.16 13.18 1.03
CA GLY A 227 17.27 13.76 1.79
C GLY A 227 18.44 12.81 1.97
N LEU A 228 18.18 11.49 1.93
CA LEU A 228 19.21 10.47 2.09
C LEU A 228 20.05 10.32 0.82
N GLU A 229 21.37 10.33 0.96
CA GLU A 229 22.29 10.07 -0.15
C GLU A 229 22.14 8.64 -0.65
N THR A 230 22.03 7.68 0.28
CA THR A 230 21.77 6.27 -0.03
C THR A 230 20.53 6.04 -0.89
N PHE A 231 19.47 6.84 -0.71
CA PHE A 231 18.27 6.78 -1.56
C PHE A 231 18.50 7.40 -2.94
N ARG A 232 19.13 8.58 -3.00
CA ARG A 232 19.42 9.28 -4.26
C ARG A 232 20.39 8.49 -5.15
N GLU A 233 21.37 7.83 -4.53
CA GLU A 233 22.31 6.94 -5.19
C GLU A 233 21.66 5.63 -5.68
N GLY A 234 20.39 5.35 -5.32
CA GLY A 234 19.66 4.15 -5.72
C GLY A 234 20.20 2.87 -5.08
N PHE A 235 20.79 2.95 -3.89
CA PHE A 235 21.27 1.77 -3.16
C PHE A 235 20.16 0.95 -2.52
N PHE A 236 18.97 1.55 -2.40
CA PHE A 236 17.77 0.85 -1.99
C PHE A 236 16.51 1.37 -2.69
N ALA A 237 15.50 0.53 -2.71
CA ALA A 237 14.15 0.86 -3.14
C ALA A 237 13.16 0.72 -1.99
N VAL A 238 12.18 1.63 -1.90
CA VAL A 238 11.05 1.47 -0.98
C VAL A 238 10.14 0.38 -1.51
N GLN A 239 10.02 -0.69 -0.77
CA GLN A 239 9.19 -1.83 -1.16
C GLN A 239 8.81 -2.62 0.09
N ASP A 240 7.53 -3.01 0.24
CA ASP A 240 7.14 -3.93 1.30
C ASP A 240 7.66 -5.34 1.02
N VAL A 241 7.96 -6.09 2.08
CA VAL A 241 8.52 -7.44 1.95
C VAL A 241 7.58 -8.39 1.20
N SER A 242 6.27 -8.21 1.32
CA SER A 242 5.28 -8.98 0.56
C SER A 242 5.44 -8.79 -0.95
N SER A 243 5.70 -7.56 -1.37
CA SER A 243 5.99 -7.22 -2.77
C SER A 243 7.38 -7.71 -3.22
N MET A 244 8.38 -7.75 -2.31
CA MET A 244 9.70 -8.33 -2.60
C MET A 244 9.61 -9.84 -2.84
N LEU A 245 8.74 -10.55 -2.12
CA LEU A 245 8.52 -11.99 -2.31
C LEU A 245 8.07 -12.34 -3.73
N VAL A 246 7.43 -11.43 -4.47
CA VAL A 246 7.11 -11.67 -5.89
C VAL A 246 8.39 -11.85 -6.72
N GLY A 247 9.39 -10.96 -6.55
CA GLY A 247 10.68 -11.05 -7.24
C GLY A 247 11.48 -12.29 -6.82
N GLU A 248 11.52 -12.59 -5.51
CA GLU A 248 12.17 -13.77 -4.96
C GLU A 248 11.57 -15.07 -5.54
N LEU A 249 10.23 -15.17 -5.53
CA LEU A 249 9.52 -16.34 -6.04
C LEU A 249 9.53 -16.42 -7.58
N ALA A 250 9.67 -15.30 -8.28
CA ALA A 250 9.83 -15.28 -9.72
C ALA A 250 11.12 -16.02 -10.15
N ALA A 251 12.22 -15.87 -9.39
CA ALA A 251 13.49 -16.56 -9.58
C ALA A 251 13.88 -16.67 -11.07
N PRO A 252 14.06 -15.53 -11.78
CA PRO A 252 14.32 -15.53 -13.21
C PRO A 252 15.71 -16.15 -13.51
N ARG A 253 15.83 -16.83 -14.66
CA ARG A 253 17.11 -17.36 -15.11
C ARG A 253 17.89 -16.28 -15.88
N ALA A 254 19.20 -16.39 -15.89
CA ALA A 254 20.05 -15.56 -16.75
C ALA A 254 19.55 -15.59 -18.21
N GLY A 255 19.54 -14.43 -18.86
CA GLY A 255 19.06 -14.27 -20.23
C GLY A 255 17.54 -14.26 -20.43
N ALA A 256 16.75 -14.41 -19.38
CA ALA A 256 15.29 -14.48 -19.51
C ALA A 256 14.68 -13.18 -20.05
N GLN A 257 13.64 -13.34 -20.88
CA GLN A 257 12.78 -12.25 -21.34
C GLN A 257 11.58 -12.14 -20.41
N VAL A 258 11.46 -11.02 -19.72
CA VAL A 258 10.44 -10.78 -18.70
C VAL A 258 9.48 -9.68 -19.14
N LEU A 259 8.20 -9.90 -18.94
CA LEU A 259 7.16 -8.92 -19.19
C LEU A 259 6.38 -8.65 -17.89
N ASP A 260 6.41 -7.43 -17.39
CA ASP A 260 5.57 -6.96 -16.30
C ASP A 260 4.42 -6.11 -16.88
N VAL A 261 3.19 -6.56 -16.72
CA VAL A 261 2.05 -6.01 -17.43
C VAL A 261 1.31 -4.88 -16.70
N CYS A 262 1.56 -4.69 -15.41
CA CYS A 262 0.97 -3.64 -14.56
C CYS A 262 2.01 -3.12 -13.57
N ALA A 263 3.13 -2.60 -14.10
CA ALA A 263 4.38 -2.44 -13.38
C ALA A 263 4.45 -1.26 -12.41
N ALA A 264 3.69 -0.19 -12.62
CA ALA A 264 3.89 1.07 -11.87
C ALA A 264 3.75 0.92 -10.36
N PRO A 265 4.66 1.51 -9.58
CA PRO A 265 5.74 2.43 -9.97
C PRO A 265 7.07 1.75 -10.37
N GLY A 266 7.10 0.43 -10.60
CA GLY A 266 8.26 -0.31 -11.11
C GLY A 266 8.97 -1.20 -10.08
N GLY A 267 8.55 -1.22 -8.83
CA GLY A 267 9.28 -1.92 -7.76
C GLY A 267 9.55 -3.40 -8.03
N LYS A 268 8.58 -4.15 -8.60
CA LYS A 268 8.71 -5.57 -8.94
C LYS A 268 9.56 -5.77 -10.20
N SER A 269 9.33 -4.96 -11.24
CA SER A 269 10.12 -4.97 -12.47
C SER A 269 11.61 -4.74 -12.19
N LEU A 270 11.93 -3.72 -11.38
CA LEU A 270 13.31 -3.39 -11.01
C LEU A 270 13.93 -4.49 -10.15
N HIS A 271 13.18 -5.08 -9.24
CA HIS A 271 13.65 -6.22 -8.45
C HIS A 271 13.99 -7.42 -9.34
N VAL A 272 13.13 -7.78 -10.28
CA VAL A 272 13.38 -8.88 -11.21
C VAL A 272 14.54 -8.55 -12.18
N ALA A 273 14.69 -7.29 -12.60
CA ALA A 273 15.84 -6.86 -13.42
C ALA A 273 17.17 -7.01 -12.66
N GLU A 274 17.18 -6.72 -11.37
CA GLU A 274 18.32 -6.97 -10.47
C GLU A 274 18.61 -8.47 -10.32
N GLU A 275 17.58 -9.29 -10.07
CA GLU A 275 17.73 -10.76 -9.97
C GLU A 275 18.30 -11.37 -11.27
N LEU A 276 17.94 -10.85 -12.44
CA LEU A 276 18.51 -11.26 -13.72
C LEU A 276 20.00 -10.97 -13.80
N ILE A 277 20.46 -9.80 -13.34
CA ILE A 277 21.88 -9.45 -13.28
C ILE A 277 22.62 -10.42 -12.36
N LEU A 278 22.12 -10.62 -11.15
CA LEU A 278 22.72 -11.53 -10.17
C LEU A 278 22.77 -12.98 -10.69
N ALA A 279 21.73 -13.45 -11.38
CA ALA A 279 21.70 -14.76 -11.99
C ALA A 279 22.73 -14.90 -13.14
N ALA A 280 22.92 -13.85 -13.94
CA ALA A 280 23.90 -13.82 -15.01
C ALA A 280 25.34 -13.86 -14.46
N GLU A 281 25.62 -13.09 -13.41
CA GLU A 281 26.92 -13.11 -12.71
C GLU A 281 27.21 -14.49 -12.11
N ALA A 282 26.22 -15.08 -11.42
CA ALA A 282 26.33 -16.40 -10.82
C ALA A 282 26.55 -17.51 -11.87
N SER A 283 26.02 -17.35 -13.08
CA SER A 283 26.24 -18.28 -14.21
C SER A 283 27.58 -18.10 -14.94
N GLY A 284 28.34 -17.06 -14.59
CA GLY A 284 29.61 -16.72 -15.28
C GLY A 284 29.41 -16.04 -16.64
N SER A 285 28.23 -15.53 -16.94
CA SER A 285 27.87 -14.86 -18.21
C SER A 285 27.18 -13.52 -17.94
N PRO A 286 27.87 -12.53 -17.33
CA PRO A 286 27.27 -11.26 -16.91
C PRO A 286 26.70 -10.45 -18.08
N GLU A 287 27.19 -10.68 -19.32
CA GLU A 287 26.66 -10.06 -20.54
C GLU A 287 25.27 -10.57 -20.93
N ASN A 288 24.86 -11.73 -20.42
CA ASN A 288 23.55 -12.34 -20.70
C ASN A 288 22.57 -12.12 -19.53
N CYS A 289 22.38 -10.87 -19.10
CA CYS A 289 21.48 -10.56 -17.97
C CYS A 289 19.98 -10.64 -18.30
N GLY A 290 19.59 -10.79 -19.57
CA GLY A 290 18.16 -10.75 -19.95
C GLY A 290 17.58 -9.35 -19.95
N MET A 291 16.24 -9.24 -20.12
CA MET A 291 15.54 -7.96 -20.25
C MET A 291 14.17 -7.99 -19.58
N VAL A 292 13.80 -6.91 -18.94
CA VAL A 292 12.45 -6.67 -18.41
C VAL A 292 11.76 -5.57 -19.22
N GLU A 293 10.59 -5.85 -19.78
CA GLU A 293 9.69 -4.81 -20.27
C GLU A 293 8.61 -4.54 -19.23
N ALA A 294 8.65 -3.36 -18.64
CA ALA A 294 7.72 -2.90 -17.61
C ALA A 294 6.61 -2.04 -18.24
N ARG A 295 5.36 -2.50 -18.18
CA ARG A 295 4.20 -1.85 -18.80
C ARG A 295 3.24 -1.27 -17.77
N ASP A 296 2.61 -0.16 -18.11
CA ASP A 296 1.41 0.31 -17.40
C ASP A 296 0.45 1.05 -18.35
N LEU A 297 -0.79 1.22 -17.90
CA LEU A 297 -1.90 1.70 -18.70
C LEU A 297 -1.76 3.17 -19.14
N THR A 298 -1.14 4.03 -18.30
CA THR A 298 -1.10 5.48 -18.54
C THR A 298 0.33 6.01 -18.62
N GLU A 299 0.54 7.06 -19.42
CA GLU A 299 1.85 7.70 -19.53
C GLU A 299 2.35 8.24 -18.20
N TYR A 300 1.46 8.80 -17.36
CA TYR A 300 1.81 9.23 -16.00
C TYR A 300 2.44 8.09 -15.18
N LYS A 301 1.83 6.90 -15.19
CA LYS A 301 2.36 5.73 -14.47
C LYS A 301 3.63 5.20 -15.10
N THR A 302 3.73 5.23 -16.42
CA THR A 302 4.93 4.84 -17.15
C THR A 302 6.10 5.78 -16.84
N GLU A 303 5.84 7.08 -16.64
CA GLU A 303 6.87 8.03 -16.22
C GLU A 303 7.40 7.73 -14.81
N LEU A 304 6.56 7.34 -13.87
CA LEU A 304 7.01 6.87 -12.55
C LEU A 304 7.94 5.66 -12.64
N ILE A 305 7.71 4.76 -13.60
CA ILE A 305 8.61 3.63 -13.85
C ILE A 305 9.96 4.15 -14.37
N ARG A 306 9.98 5.09 -15.33
CA ARG A 306 11.21 5.68 -15.89
C ARG A 306 12.05 6.37 -14.82
N GLU A 307 11.43 7.20 -13.99
CA GLU A 307 12.11 7.87 -12.88
C GLU A 307 12.80 6.87 -11.93
N ASN A 308 12.14 5.75 -11.64
CA ASN A 308 12.74 4.70 -10.81
C ASN A 308 13.81 3.89 -11.53
N ILE A 309 13.72 3.67 -12.85
CA ILE A 309 14.79 3.09 -13.67
C ILE A 309 16.02 3.99 -13.61
N ASP A 310 15.85 5.28 -13.87
CA ASP A 310 16.96 6.25 -13.88
C ASP A 310 17.67 6.29 -12.53
N ARG A 311 16.90 6.33 -11.42
CA ARG A 311 17.45 6.33 -10.07
C ARG A 311 18.18 5.02 -9.73
N SER A 312 17.68 3.87 -10.20
CA SER A 312 18.29 2.56 -9.93
C SER A 312 19.58 2.33 -10.75
N GLY A 313 19.71 2.99 -11.89
CA GLY A 313 20.80 2.79 -12.84
C GLY A 313 20.76 1.44 -13.56
N LEU A 314 19.64 0.73 -13.54
CA LEU A 314 19.46 -0.54 -14.25
C LEU A 314 19.32 -0.29 -15.76
N VAL A 315 20.05 -1.07 -16.56
CA VAL A 315 20.11 -0.94 -18.03
C VAL A 315 19.32 -2.05 -18.75
N ASN A 316 18.91 -3.09 -18.03
CA ASN A 316 18.19 -4.24 -18.53
C ASN A 316 16.68 -4.19 -18.26
N VAL A 317 16.12 -2.97 -18.16
CA VAL A 317 14.70 -2.74 -18.00
C VAL A 317 14.26 -1.55 -18.85
N ARG A 318 13.09 -1.63 -19.46
CA ARG A 318 12.48 -0.53 -20.22
C ARG A 318 11.02 -0.35 -19.88
N ALA A 319 10.53 0.89 -19.87
CA ALA A 319 9.14 1.23 -19.57
C ALA A 319 8.34 1.48 -20.86
N VAL A 320 7.12 0.92 -20.94
CA VAL A 320 6.23 1.02 -22.11
C VAL A 320 4.81 1.32 -21.64
N CYS A 321 4.17 2.36 -22.22
CA CYS A 321 2.76 2.63 -21.98
C CYS A 321 1.90 1.69 -22.83
N ARG A 322 1.17 0.76 -22.18
CA ARG A 322 0.31 -0.22 -22.86
C ARG A 322 -0.77 -0.79 -21.95
N ASP A 323 -1.96 -0.98 -22.52
CA ASP A 323 -3.09 -1.63 -21.85
C ASP A 323 -2.90 -3.15 -21.82
N ALA A 324 -2.80 -3.74 -20.63
CA ALA A 324 -2.64 -5.17 -20.42
C ALA A 324 -3.86 -6.00 -20.84
N SER A 325 -5.05 -5.38 -20.98
CA SER A 325 -6.27 -6.02 -21.42
C SER A 325 -6.41 -6.11 -22.96
N VAL A 326 -5.41 -5.57 -23.68
CA VAL A 326 -5.36 -5.58 -25.15
C VAL A 326 -4.24 -6.50 -25.62
N PRO A 327 -4.50 -7.53 -26.44
CA PRO A 327 -3.49 -8.47 -26.91
C PRO A 327 -2.31 -7.79 -27.63
N ASP A 328 -1.11 -8.35 -27.41
CA ASP A 328 0.11 -7.96 -28.10
C ASP A 328 0.71 -9.16 -28.84
N PRO A 329 0.46 -9.29 -30.15
CA PRO A 329 0.99 -10.41 -30.92
C PRO A 329 2.53 -10.49 -30.94
N GLU A 330 3.23 -9.37 -30.71
CA GLU A 330 4.69 -9.36 -30.68
C GLU A 330 5.27 -10.17 -29.50
N TRP A 331 4.51 -10.33 -28.42
CA TRP A 331 4.94 -11.08 -27.24
C TRP A 331 4.40 -12.52 -27.17
N THR A 332 3.56 -12.94 -28.09
CA THR A 332 2.98 -14.29 -28.08
C THR A 332 4.08 -15.36 -28.03
N GLY A 333 4.08 -16.17 -26.98
CA GLY A 333 5.01 -17.30 -26.75
C GLY A 333 6.47 -16.90 -26.56
N LYS A 334 6.77 -15.65 -26.15
CA LYS A 334 8.16 -15.17 -26.04
C LYS A 334 8.63 -14.95 -24.61
N ALA A 335 7.74 -14.70 -23.67
CA ALA A 335 8.12 -14.42 -22.30
C ALA A 335 8.53 -15.70 -21.55
N ASP A 336 9.72 -15.69 -20.96
CA ASP A 336 10.15 -16.68 -19.98
C ASP A 336 9.39 -16.51 -18.66
N LEU A 337 9.06 -15.26 -18.35
CA LEU A 337 8.36 -14.86 -17.15
C LEU A 337 7.42 -13.70 -17.46
N VAL A 338 6.15 -13.85 -17.07
CA VAL A 338 5.17 -12.74 -17.04
C VAL A 338 4.87 -12.42 -15.60
N LEU A 339 5.01 -11.15 -15.21
CA LEU A 339 4.53 -10.61 -13.94
C LEU A 339 3.16 -9.98 -14.18
N ALA A 340 2.16 -10.46 -13.45
CA ALA A 340 0.79 -9.96 -13.44
C ALA A 340 0.40 -9.53 -12.03
N ASP A 341 0.98 -8.41 -11.57
CA ASP A 341 0.59 -7.73 -10.33
C ASP A 341 -0.58 -6.82 -10.64
N LEU A 342 -1.79 -7.38 -10.57
CA LEU A 342 -2.94 -6.77 -11.20
C LEU A 342 -3.65 -5.74 -10.31
N PRO A 343 -4.33 -4.74 -10.93
CA PRO A 343 -5.20 -3.83 -10.20
C PRO A 343 -6.18 -4.61 -9.32
N CYS A 344 -6.27 -4.25 -8.05
CA CYS A 344 -7.07 -4.96 -7.05
C CYS A 344 -7.70 -3.99 -6.04
N SER A 345 -8.57 -4.48 -5.17
CA SER A 345 -9.24 -3.69 -4.14
C SER A 345 -8.30 -3.08 -3.09
N GLY A 346 -7.09 -3.62 -2.94
CA GLY A 346 -6.08 -3.10 -2.02
C GLY A 346 -6.42 -3.30 -0.54
N LEU A 347 -7.30 -4.22 -0.20
CA LEU A 347 -7.69 -4.48 1.21
C LEU A 347 -6.53 -4.96 2.08
N GLY A 348 -5.45 -5.45 1.47
CA GLY A 348 -4.24 -5.87 2.17
C GLY A 348 -3.33 -4.71 2.62
N VAL A 349 -3.47 -3.52 2.01
CA VAL A 349 -2.61 -2.35 2.26
C VAL A 349 -3.34 -1.18 2.93
N MET A 350 -4.50 -1.44 3.53
CA MET A 350 -5.31 -0.40 4.20
C MET A 350 -4.59 0.26 5.39
N GLY A 351 -3.65 -0.42 6.05
CA GLY A 351 -2.82 0.18 7.10
C GLY A 351 -1.93 1.31 6.58
N ARG A 352 -1.49 1.23 5.31
CA ARG A 352 -0.69 2.28 4.66
C ARG A 352 -1.54 3.29 3.86
N LYS A 353 -2.75 2.91 3.48
CA LYS A 353 -3.67 3.71 2.67
C LYS A 353 -5.06 3.71 3.33
N PRO A 354 -5.23 4.43 4.45
CA PRO A 354 -6.42 4.32 5.29
C PRO A 354 -7.72 4.76 4.63
N ASP A 355 -7.65 5.54 3.55
CA ASP A 355 -8.82 5.97 2.78
C ASP A 355 -9.41 4.86 1.88
N LEU A 356 -8.65 3.80 1.56
CA LEU A 356 -9.12 2.71 0.69
C LEU A 356 -10.38 2.03 1.23
N LYS A 357 -10.44 1.75 2.53
CA LYS A 357 -11.59 1.09 3.16
C LYS A 357 -12.92 1.84 3.02
N TYR A 358 -12.88 3.14 2.69
CA TYR A 358 -14.07 3.99 2.48
C TYR A 358 -14.43 4.16 1.01
N ARG A 359 -13.60 3.66 0.09
CA ARG A 359 -13.75 3.84 -1.35
C ARG A 359 -14.18 2.57 -2.06
N VAL A 360 -13.74 1.44 -1.54
CA VAL A 360 -14.04 0.12 -2.10
C VAL A 360 -15.40 -0.36 -1.62
N SER A 361 -16.14 -0.99 -2.50
CA SER A 361 -17.41 -1.65 -2.23
C SER A 361 -17.36 -3.12 -2.66
N PRO A 362 -18.31 -3.96 -2.24
CA PRO A 362 -18.42 -5.33 -2.76
C PRO A 362 -18.61 -5.41 -4.28
N GLU A 363 -19.21 -4.36 -4.90
CA GLU A 363 -19.34 -4.28 -6.37
C GLU A 363 -17.99 -4.09 -7.03
N ASP A 364 -17.16 -3.16 -6.51
CA ASP A 364 -15.81 -2.91 -7.04
C ASP A 364 -14.95 -4.18 -7.00
N ILE A 365 -15.07 -5.03 -5.97
CA ILE A 365 -14.36 -6.31 -5.89
C ILE A 365 -14.75 -7.22 -7.07
N ARG A 366 -16.06 -7.31 -7.39
CA ARG A 366 -16.54 -8.11 -8.52
C ARG A 366 -16.02 -7.58 -9.86
N GLU A 367 -16.06 -6.27 -10.05
CA GLU A 367 -15.57 -5.62 -11.26
C GLU A 367 -14.06 -5.80 -11.42
N LEU A 368 -13.29 -5.68 -10.33
CA LEU A 368 -11.85 -5.89 -10.32
C LEU A 368 -11.50 -7.36 -10.61
N ALA A 369 -12.17 -8.32 -10.00
CA ALA A 369 -11.97 -9.73 -10.28
C ALA A 369 -12.24 -10.06 -11.77
N ALA A 370 -13.30 -9.48 -12.36
CA ALA A 370 -13.60 -9.62 -13.78
C ALA A 370 -12.50 -8.98 -14.66
N LEU A 371 -12.01 -7.80 -14.31
CA LEU A 371 -10.90 -7.14 -15.01
C LEU A 371 -9.61 -7.98 -14.94
N GLN A 372 -9.29 -8.52 -13.76
CA GLN A 372 -8.14 -9.40 -13.57
C GLN A 372 -8.23 -10.64 -14.47
N ARG A 373 -9.39 -11.30 -14.54
CA ARG A 373 -9.61 -12.43 -15.44
C ARG A 373 -9.43 -12.03 -16.90
N LYS A 374 -9.92 -10.86 -17.32
CA LYS A 374 -9.72 -10.33 -18.67
C LYS A 374 -8.24 -10.14 -18.99
N ILE A 375 -7.45 -9.56 -18.06
CA ILE A 375 -6.02 -9.37 -18.24
C ILE A 375 -5.30 -10.72 -18.28
N LEU A 376 -5.58 -11.63 -17.36
CA LEU A 376 -5.00 -12.98 -17.32
C LEU A 376 -5.26 -13.73 -18.63
N SER A 377 -6.48 -13.64 -19.19
CA SER A 377 -6.83 -14.23 -20.51
C SER A 377 -6.00 -13.67 -21.65
N CYS A 378 -5.60 -12.43 -21.55
CA CYS A 378 -4.76 -11.78 -22.55
C CYS A 378 -3.28 -12.22 -22.40
N VAL A 379 -2.73 -12.12 -21.17
CA VAL A 379 -1.29 -12.23 -20.95
C VAL A 379 -0.78 -13.66 -20.89
N GLN A 380 -1.65 -14.65 -20.65
CA GLN A 380 -1.27 -16.07 -20.66
C GLN A 380 -0.65 -16.49 -22.01
N ALA A 381 -1.09 -15.88 -23.13
CA ALA A 381 -0.56 -16.15 -24.46
C ALA A 381 0.89 -15.70 -24.64
N TYR A 382 1.39 -14.81 -23.82
CA TYR A 382 2.77 -14.32 -23.88
C TYR A 382 3.77 -15.31 -23.29
N VAL A 383 3.32 -16.13 -22.35
CA VAL A 383 4.18 -17.12 -21.67
C VAL A 383 4.56 -18.22 -22.67
N LYS A 384 5.85 -18.45 -22.86
CA LYS A 384 6.34 -19.55 -23.69
C LYS A 384 6.11 -20.91 -23.01
N PRO A 385 6.12 -22.05 -23.76
CA PRO A 385 6.16 -23.37 -23.14
C PRO A 385 7.32 -23.49 -22.13
N GLY A 386 7.07 -24.04 -20.93
CA GLY A 386 8.01 -24.08 -19.82
C GLY A 386 8.22 -22.75 -19.07
N GLY A 387 7.63 -21.64 -19.55
CA GLY A 387 7.67 -20.34 -18.90
C GLY A 387 6.76 -20.23 -17.67
N VAL A 388 6.82 -19.09 -17.00
CA VAL A 388 6.12 -18.83 -15.72
C VAL A 388 5.23 -17.60 -15.84
N LEU A 389 4.03 -17.69 -15.29
CA LEU A 389 3.15 -16.56 -14.98
C LEU A 389 3.11 -16.37 -13.46
N MET A 390 3.57 -15.23 -12.99
CA MET A 390 3.40 -14.78 -11.61
C MET A 390 2.14 -13.94 -11.51
N TYR A 391 1.14 -14.41 -10.77
CA TYR A 391 -0.04 -13.64 -10.46
C TYR A 391 0.05 -13.13 -9.03
N SER A 392 -0.18 -11.84 -8.82
CA SER A 392 -0.16 -11.24 -7.49
C SER A 392 -1.16 -10.10 -7.33
N THR A 393 -1.59 -9.87 -6.08
CA THR A 393 -2.48 -8.78 -5.69
C THR A 393 -2.11 -8.29 -4.29
N CYS A 394 -2.29 -7.00 -4.03
CA CYS A 394 -2.17 -6.43 -2.68
C CYS A 394 -3.51 -6.45 -1.91
N THR A 395 -4.28 -7.53 -2.07
CA THR A 395 -5.57 -7.70 -1.38
C THR A 395 -5.67 -9.03 -0.63
N VAL A 396 -6.66 -9.12 0.23
CA VAL A 396 -6.89 -10.27 1.11
C VAL A 396 -8.32 -10.80 0.99
N ASN A 397 -8.87 -10.85 -0.22
CA ASN A 397 -10.16 -11.50 -0.46
C ASN A 397 -10.03 -12.63 -1.48
N HIS A 398 -10.80 -13.70 -1.29
CA HIS A 398 -10.72 -14.92 -2.11
C HIS A 398 -11.17 -14.68 -3.56
N ALA A 399 -12.14 -13.76 -3.81
CA ALA A 399 -12.67 -13.51 -5.13
C ALA A 399 -11.61 -12.99 -6.11
N GLU A 400 -10.69 -12.14 -5.63
CA GLU A 400 -9.58 -11.61 -6.41
C GLU A 400 -8.33 -12.51 -6.39
N ASN A 401 -8.24 -13.49 -5.47
CA ASN A 401 -7.08 -14.31 -5.21
C ASN A 401 -7.29 -15.76 -5.67
N GLU A 402 -7.59 -16.67 -4.75
CA GLU A 402 -7.68 -18.10 -5.03
C GLU A 402 -8.76 -18.46 -6.06
N GLU A 403 -9.90 -17.77 -6.07
CA GLU A 403 -10.96 -18.01 -7.05
C GLU A 403 -10.53 -17.64 -8.46
N ASN A 404 -9.73 -16.58 -8.62
CA ASN A 404 -9.14 -16.22 -9.91
C ASN A 404 -8.12 -17.26 -10.37
N VAL A 405 -7.30 -17.79 -9.46
CA VAL A 405 -6.35 -18.87 -9.79
C VAL A 405 -7.09 -20.14 -10.21
N ARG A 406 -8.11 -20.56 -9.45
CA ARG A 406 -8.92 -21.74 -9.79
C ARG A 406 -9.62 -21.57 -11.15
N TRP A 407 -10.21 -20.39 -11.38
CA TRP A 407 -10.81 -20.07 -12.68
C TRP A 407 -9.77 -20.15 -13.80
N PHE A 408 -8.59 -19.55 -13.61
CA PHE A 408 -7.53 -19.52 -14.62
C PHE A 408 -7.06 -20.94 -15.00
N LEU A 409 -6.81 -21.78 -14.01
CA LEU A 409 -6.37 -23.18 -14.23
C LEU A 409 -7.44 -24.04 -14.93
N ASN A 410 -8.72 -23.73 -14.73
CA ASN A 410 -9.82 -24.40 -15.46
C ASN A 410 -9.92 -23.95 -16.92
N GLU A 411 -9.72 -22.66 -17.20
CA GLU A 411 -9.77 -22.10 -18.57
C GLU A 411 -8.52 -22.42 -19.40
N TYR A 412 -7.36 -22.54 -18.74
CA TYR A 412 -6.04 -22.73 -19.37
C TYR A 412 -5.34 -23.96 -18.78
N PRO A 413 -5.80 -25.18 -19.15
CA PRO A 413 -5.30 -26.44 -18.56
C PRO A 413 -3.83 -26.75 -18.92
N GLU A 414 -3.23 -25.97 -19.84
CA GLU A 414 -1.78 -26.01 -20.10
C GLU A 414 -0.94 -25.35 -19.01
N PHE A 415 -1.56 -24.68 -18.02
CA PHE A 415 -0.87 -24.16 -16.84
C PHE A 415 -1.12 -25.07 -15.63
N GLU A 416 -0.12 -25.17 -14.79
CA GLU A 416 -0.19 -25.86 -13.51
C GLU A 416 0.37 -24.97 -12.37
N PRO A 417 -0.17 -25.08 -11.15
CA PRO A 417 0.40 -24.36 -10.00
C PRO A 417 1.75 -24.97 -9.64
N GLU A 418 2.73 -24.12 -9.39
CA GLU A 418 4.04 -24.53 -8.89
C GLU A 418 4.11 -24.29 -7.38
N ASP A 419 4.35 -25.33 -6.61
CA ASP A 419 4.48 -25.23 -5.15
C ASP A 419 5.67 -24.33 -4.79
N ILE A 420 5.38 -23.24 -4.07
CA ILE A 420 6.35 -22.26 -3.63
C ILE A 420 6.85 -22.48 -2.21
N SER A 421 6.31 -23.44 -1.47
CA SER A 421 6.64 -23.68 -0.05
C SER A 421 8.13 -23.92 0.20
N SER A 422 8.82 -24.55 -0.73
CA SER A 422 10.27 -24.80 -0.65
C SER A 422 11.14 -23.56 -0.96
N ARG A 423 10.52 -22.45 -1.42
CA ARG A 423 11.22 -21.22 -1.86
C ARG A 423 11.06 -20.08 -0.87
N ILE A 424 10.28 -20.25 0.18
CA ILE A 424 10.03 -19.24 1.22
C ILE A 424 10.65 -19.68 2.55
N CYS A 425 10.86 -18.69 3.43
CA CYS A 425 11.36 -18.99 4.78
C CYS A 425 10.36 -19.83 5.59
N PRO A 426 10.83 -20.61 6.59
CA PRO A 426 9.98 -21.47 7.40
C PRO A 426 8.80 -20.75 8.07
N GLU A 427 8.98 -19.49 8.45
CA GLU A 427 7.97 -18.67 9.10
C GLU A 427 6.75 -18.37 8.21
N LEU A 428 6.91 -18.46 6.89
CA LEU A 428 5.85 -18.22 5.90
C LEU A 428 5.19 -19.50 5.39
N GLN A 429 5.67 -20.69 5.74
CA GLN A 429 5.09 -21.95 5.23
C GLN A 429 3.62 -22.12 5.62
N SER A 430 3.22 -21.62 6.78
CA SER A 430 1.82 -21.65 7.22
C SER A 430 0.91 -20.67 6.46
N ALA A 431 1.48 -19.77 5.65
CA ALA A 431 0.75 -18.86 4.77
C ALA A 431 0.50 -19.46 3.37
N CYS A 432 1.07 -20.64 3.07
CA CYS A 432 0.78 -21.36 1.85
C CYS A 432 -0.65 -21.90 1.87
N THR A 433 -1.35 -21.73 0.74
CA THR A 433 -2.69 -22.27 0.54
C THR A 433 -2.62 -23.73 0.04
N ASP A 434 -3.74 -24.44 0.07
CA ASP A 434 -3.84 -25.81 -0.46
C ASP A 434 -3.52 -25.91 -1.97
N THR A 435 -3.60 -24.77 -2.68
CA THR A 435 -3.25 -24.67 -4.12
C THR A 435 -1.78 -24.32 -4.35
N GLY A 436 -0.94 -24.27 -3.32
CA GLY A 436 0.47 -23.92 -3.41
C GLY A 436 0.73 -22.42 -3.61
N CYS A 437 -0.27 -21.56 -3.41
CA CYS A 437 -0.13 -20.11 -3.44
C CYS A 437 0.23 -19.57 -2.05
N LEU A 438 0.65 -18.31 -1.97
CA LEU A 438 0.95 -17.61 -0.72
C LEU A 438 -0.11 -16.55 -0.43
N GLN A 439 -0.77 -16.62 0.73
CA GLN A 439 -1.66 -15.56 1.23
C GLN A 439 -1.11 -14.96 2.52
N LEU A 440 -0.64 -13.74 2.45
CA LEU A 440 -0.20 -12.96 3.60
C LEU A 440 -1.36 -12.13 4.15
N LEU A 441 -1.51 -12.11 5.47
CA LEU A 441 -2.57 -11.38 6.17
C LEU A 441 -1.93 -10.31 7.07
N PRO A 442 -2.42 -9.05 7.07
CA PRO A 442 -1.90 -7.99 7.94
C PRO A 442 -1.98 -8.40 9.42
N GLY A 443 -0.95 -8.10 10.20
CA GLY A 443 -0.93 -8.43 11.64
C GLY A 443 -0.69 -9.90 11.99
N VAL A 444 -1.12 -10.82 11.12
CA VAL A 444 -0.78 -12.26 11.24
C VAL A 444 0.66 -12.49 10.76
N HIS A 445 1.02 -11.84 9.67
CA HIS A 445 2.37 -11.86 9.12
C HIS A 445 3.00 -10.47 9.28
N LYS A 446 4.34 -10.41 9.34
CA LYS A 446 5.10 -9.15 9.45
C LYS A 446 5.23 -8.46 8.08
N SER A 447 4.10 -8.24 7.41
CA SER A 447 4.02 -7.66 6.07
C SER A 447 2.64 -7.08 5.82
N ASP A 448 2.51 -6.34 4.73
CA ASP A 448 1.20 -6.02 4.18
C ASP A 448 0.44 -7.29 3.77
N GLY A 449 -0.89 -7.22 3.66
CA GLY A 449 -1.70 -8.31 3.10
C GLY A 449 -1.45 -8.44 1.59
N PHE A 450 -1.14 -9.67 1.16
CA PHE A 450 -0.70 -9.89 -0.21
C PHE A 450 -0.97 -11.33 -0.66
N PHE A 451 -1.21 -11.51 -1.94
CA PHE A 451 -1.39 -12.84 -2.54
C PHE A 451 -0.40 -13.05 -3.68
N ILE A 452 0.16 -14.26 -3.77
CA ILE A 452 1.10 -14.65 -4.82
C ILE A 452 0.78 -16.07 -5.28
N ALA A 453 0.64 -16.24 -6.60
CA ALA A 453 0.57 -17.54 -7.26
C ALA A 453 1.64 -17.62 -8.35
N ARG A 454 2.36 -18.74 -8.38
CA ARG A 454 3.33 -19.07 -9.42
C ARG A 454 2.77 -20.18 -10.29
N LEU A 455 2.52 -19.89 -11.57
CA LEU A 455 1.86 -20.77 -12.52
C LEU A 455 2.83 -21.08 -13.66
N ARG A 456 3.10 -22.37 -13.89
CA ARG A 456 4.01 -22.82 -14.96
C ARG A 456 3.21 -23.29 -16.16
N LYS A 457 3.56 -22.80 -17.35
CA LYS A 457 3.04 -23.34 -18.60
C LYS A 457 3.78 -24.65 -18.93
N GLN A 458 3.03 -25.70 -19.19
CA GLN A 458 3.60 -27.01 -19.58
C GLN A 458 4.42 -26.86 -20.86
N GLU A 459 5.45 -27.70 -20.98
CA GLU A 459 6.20 -27.81 -22.25
C GLU A 459 5.31 -28.45 -23.32
N ASP A 460 5.52 -28.06 -24.58
CA ASP A 460 4.84 -28.71 -25.70
C ASP A 460 5.17 -30.22 -25.66
N ARG A 461 4.14 -31.06 -25.55
CA ARG A 461 4.35 -32.50 -25.65
C ARG A 461 4.82 -32.79 -27.08
N THR A 462 6.13 -33.00 -27.25
CA THR A 462 6.74 -33.47 -28.51
C THR A 462 6.30 -34.87 -28.84
#